data_f374332efa8bf11eb0b962866e75ea68
#
_entry.id   f374332efa8bf11eb0b962866e75ea68
#
_cell.length_a   1.000
_cell.length_b   1.000
_cell.length_c   1.000
_cell.angle_alpha   90.00
_cell.angle_beta   90.00
_cell.angle_gamma   90.00
#
_symmetry.space_group_name_H-M   'P 1'
#
loop_
_entity.id
_entity.type
_entity.pdbx_description
1 polymer ?
#
loop_
_entity_poly.entity_id
_entity_poly.type
_entity_poly.pdbx_seq_one_letter_code
_entity_poly.pdbx_strand_id
1 'polypeptide(L)'
;VRIATYNVEWFNSLFDDDGQLIDDGSWSSRWDVTKAQQTAGLGHVFAALDADVVMIIEAPDTSRHRSSIKALEHFALRFGLRAREALIGFANDTQQEIALLYDPDTVTARHDPQGTDDAPRFDGAFAMDVDIDAHPDPIVWSKPPLEVALETAMGPLRLIGVHAKSKAPHGARDEAEATRISIQNRRKQLAQCIWLRRRVATHLEAGDDLIVLGDFNDGPGLDEYEKLFGRSGVEIVLGEGEGIPLFDPHARMALGRRIGAAPTTARFKRKGQPFLQALLDYVMVSPGVHARDPQWQIWHPFDHPECYADPVLREALLASSDHFPVVLDLA
;
A
#
# COMPACT_ATOMS: atom_id res chain seq x y z
N VAL A 1 -11.23 -9.38 -13.65
CA VAL A 1 -11.34 -8.46 -12.49
C VAL A 1 -10.07 -7.66 -12.39
N ARG A 2 -10.20 -6.32 -12.37
CA ARG A 2 -9.08 -5.39 -12.19
C ARG A 2 -8.98 -4.94 -10.74
N ILE A 3 -7.85 -5.24 -10.09
CA ILE A 3 -7.53 -4.84 -8.73
C ILE A 3 -6.34 -3.91 -8.75
N ALA A 4 -6.39 -2.79 -8.04
CA ALA A 4 -5.27 -1.87 -7.93
C ALA A 4 -4.92 -1.59 -6.46
N THR A 5 -3.66 -1.24 -6.19
CA THR A 5 -3.26 -0.55 -4.96
C THR A 5 -2.70 0.81 -5.31
N TYR A 6 -3.02 1.80 -4.50
CA TYR A 6 -2.56 3.17 -4.70
C TYR A 6 -2.34 3.88 -3.36
N ASN A 7 -1.09 4.24 -3.05
CA ASN A 7 -0.80 5.14 -1.94
C ASN A 7 -1.06 6.58 -2.41
N VAL A 8 -2.04 7.23 -1.79
CA VAL A 8 -2.45 8.59 -2.14
C VAL A 8 -1.90 9.56 -1.12
N GLU A 9 -0.75 10.15 -1.42
CA GLU A 9 -0.05 11.08 -0.55
C GLU A 9 -0.98 12.16 0.03
N TRP A 10 -1.17 12.14 1.36
CA TRP A 10 -1.99 13.10 2.10
C TRP A 10 -3.45 13.25 1.60
N PHE A 11 -4.07 12.18 1.17
CA PHE A 11 -5.46 12.23 0.67
C PHE A 11 -6.41 12.89 1.67
N ASN A 12 -6.20 12.65 2.96
CA ASN A 12 -6.96 13.26 4.05
C ASN A 12 -7.03 14.80 3.96
N SER A 13 -5.98 15.47 3.48
CA SER A 13 -5.91 16.92 3.39
C SER A 13 -6.82 17.54 2.33
N LEU A 14 -7.38 16.72 1.44
CA LEU A 14 -8.28 17.14 0.37
C LEU A 14 -9.76 17.15 0.78
N PHE A 15 -10.09 16.79 2.02
CA PHE A 15 -11.46 16.73 2.50
C PHE A 15 -11.64 17.60 3.75
N ASP A 16 -12.83 18.19 3.85
CA ASP A 16 -13.29 18.79 5.10
C ASP A 16 -13.83 17.71 6.08
N ASP A 17 -14.32 18.15 7.24
CA ASP A 17 -14.83 17.25 8.26
C ASP A 17 -16.17 16.60 7.86
N ASP A 18 -16.87 17.16 6.89
CA ASP A 18 -18.09 16.58 6.29
C ASP A 18 -17.78 15.59 5.15
N GLY A 19 -16.50 15.37 4.84
CA GLY A 19 -16.04 14.51 3.76
C GLY A 19 -16.29 15.11 2.37
N GLN A 20 -16.43 16.45 2.27
CA GLN A 20 -16.50 17.13 0.98
C GLN A 20 -15.12 17.50 0.49
N LEU A 21 -14.91 17.44 -0.82
CA LEU A 21 -13.65 17.82 -1.43
C LEU A 21 -13.36 19.31 -1.31
N ILE A 22 -12.15 19.64 -0.90
CA ILE A 22 -11.61 21.00 -0.88
C ILE A 22 -10.77 21.15 -2.14
N ASP A 23 -11.40 21.58 -3.24
CA ASP A 23 -10.77 21.72 -4.55
C ASP A 23 -10.47 23.21 -4.89
N ASP A 24 -9.93 23.92 -3.92
CA ASP A 24 -9.55 25.34 -4.06
C ASP A 24 -8.09 25.53 -4.50
N GLY A 25 -7.68 26.79 -4.67
CA GLY A 25 -6.31 27.16 -5.04
C GLY A 25 -5.29 27.12 -3.90
N SER A 26 -5.66 26.67 -2.68
CA SER A 26 -4.72 26.55 -1.58
C SER A 26 -3.73 25.39 -1.83
N TRP A 27 -2.55 25.48 -1.22
CA TRP A 27 -1.55 24.42 -1.33
C TRP A 27 -2.05 23.13 -0.67
N SER A 28 -1.87 22.02 -1.37
CA SER A 28 -2.06 20.71 -0.78
C SER A 28 -0.87 20.36 0.12
N SER A 29 -0.95 19.26 0.84
CA SER A 29 0.20 18.75 1.60
C SER A 29 1.29 18.17 0.69
N ARG A 30 0.96 17.91 -0.58
CA ARG A 30 1.90 17.52 -1.62
C ARG A 30 2.72 18.74 -2.09
N TRP A 31 4.01 18.53 -2.32
CA TRP A 31 4.91 19.61 -2.71
C TRP A 31 4.58 20.19 -4.08
N ASP A 32 4.47 21.54 -4.14
CA ASP A 32 4.26 22.34 -5.36
C ASP A 32 2.98 21.98 -6.14
N VAL A 33 1.95 21.54 -5.44
CA VAL A 33 0.66 21.17 -6.01
C VAL A 33 -0.46 21.81 -5.18
N THR A 34 -1.45 22.43 -5.82
CA THR A 34 -2.66 22.93 -5.13
C THR A 34 -3.64 21.80 -4.89
N LYS A 35 -4.58 21.99 -3.95
CA LYS A 35 -5.66 21.02 -3.69
C LYS A 35 -6.50 20.76 -4.93
N ALA A 36 -6.84 21.81 -5.69
CA ALA A 36 -7.55 21.65 -6.96
C ALA A 36 -6.78 20.80 -7.98
N GLN A 37 -5.46 21.00 -8.09
CA GLN A 37 -4.63 20.20 -9.01
C GLN A 37 -4.52 18.75 -8.56
N GLN A 38 -4.30 18.49 -7.26
CA GLN A 38 -4.21 17.14 -6.74
C GLN A 38 -5.56 16.41 -6.87
N THR A 39 -6.67 17.06 -6.53
CA THR A 39 -8.02 16.50 -6.65
C THR A 39 -8.37 16.17 -8.10
N ALA A 40 -8.10 17.09 -9.04
CA ALA A 40 -8.34 16.84 -10.46
C ALA A 40 -7.48 15.71 -11.02
N GLY A 41 -6.19 15.67 -10.62
CA GLY A 41 -5.28 14.59 -10.98
C GLY A 41 -5.74 13.24 -10.50
N LEU A 42 -6.11 13.14 -9.21
CA LEU A 42 -6.65 11.91 -8.62
C LEU A 42 -7.91 11.45 -9.32
N GLY A 43 -8.88 12.36 -9.57
CA GLY A 43 -10.10 12.03 -10.30
C GLY A 43 -9.81 11.46 -11.69
N HIS A 44 -8.83 12.04 -12.41
CA HIS A 44 -8.42 11.53 -13.72
C HIS A 44 -7.74 10.16 -13.62
N VAL A 45 -6.82 9.95 -12.67
CA VAL A 45 -6.13 8.67 -12.46
C VAL A 45 -7.13 7.57 -12.10
N PHE A 46 -8.03 7.81 -11.14
CA PHE A 46 -9.03 6.81 -10.74
C PHE A 46 -10.00 6.48 -11.86
N ALA A 47 -10.45 7.47 -12.64
CA ALA A 47 -11.29 7.24 -13.81
C ALA A 47 -10.58 6.42 -14.89
N ALA A 48 -9.30 6.71 -15.16
CA ALA A 48 -8.49 5.98 -16.13
C ALA A 48 -8.16 4.55 -15.66
N LEU A 49 -7.95 4.34 -14.35
CA LEU A 49 -7.75 3.00 -13.78
C LEU A 49 -8.94 2.09 -14.07
N ASP A 50 -10.16 2.63 -14.01
CA ASP A 50 -11.40 1.88 -14.24
C ASP A 50 -11.38 0.51 -13.55
N ALA A 51 -10.94 0.48 -12.29
CA ALA A 51 -10.74 -0.74 -11.52
C ALA A 51 -12.04 -1.23 -10.87
N ASP A 52 -12.18 -2.56 -10.71
CA ASP A 52 -13.25 -3.15 -9.90
C ASP A 52 -13.01 -2.91 -8.41
N VAL A 53 -11.72 -2.87 -8.03
CA VAL A 53 -11.28 -2.73 -6.64
C VAL A 53 -10.01 -1.89 -6.59
N VAL A 54 -9.97 -0.88 -5.70
CA VAL A 54 -8.77 -0.10 -5.40
C VAL A 54 -8.50 -0.15 -3.90
N MET A 55 -7.38 -0.75 -3.50
CA MET A 55 -6.86 -0.66 -2.15
C MET A 55 -6.12 0.67 -2.00
N ILE A 56 -6.72 1.59 -1.26
CA ILE A 56 -6.20 2.94 -1.05
C ILE A 56 -5.35 2.97 0.22
N ILE A 57 -4.09 3.30 0.07
CA ILE A 57 -3.15 3.53 1.15
C ILE A 57 -3.07 5.04 1.40
N GLU A 58 -2.99 5.45 2.65
CA GLU A 58 -3.14 6.84 3.10
C GLU A 58 -4.55 7.42 2.82
N ALA A 59 -5.57 6.58 2.90
CA ALA A 59 -6.95 7.00 2.77
C ALA A 59 -7.33 8.08 3.81
N PRO A 60 -8.43 8.84 3.57
CA PRO A 60 -8.90 9.85 4.50
C PRO A 60 -9.14 9.32 5.91
N ASP A 61 -9.04 10.19 6.90
CA ASP A 61 -9.20 9.90 8.33
C ASP A 61 -10.61 9.41 8.70
N THR A 62 -10.66 8.50 9.67
CA THR A 62 -11.88 8.17 10.40
C THR A 62 -11.70 8.50 11.86
N SER A 63 -12.47 9.44 12.36
CA SER A 63 -12.42 9.93 13.72
C SER A 63 -13.83 10.21 14.25
N ARG A 64 -13.95 10.88 15.41
CA ARG A 64 -15.24 11.30 15.96
C ARG A 64 -16.03 12.23 15.01
N HIS A 65 -15.35 12.99 14.16
CA HIS A 65 -15.95 14.03 13.32
C HIS A 65 -15.80 13.75 11.82
N ARG A 66 -15.00 12.79 11.43
CA ARG A 66 -14.66 12.47 10.04
C ARG A 66 -14.96 11.02 9.72
N SER A 67 -15.27 10.73 8.46
CA SER A 67 -15.51 9.37 7.96
C SER A 67 -14.79 9.17 6.64
N SER A 68 -13.82 8.24 6.63
CA SER A 68 -13.11 7.81 5.43
C SER A 68 -14.07 7.28 4.36
N ILE A 69 -15.06 6.47 4.76
CA ILE A 69 -16.08 5.92 3.86
C ILE A 69 -16.81 7.06 3.15
N LYS A 70 -17.36 8.00 3.91
CA LYS A 70 -18.12 9.14 3.37
C LYS A 70 -17.27 10.00 2.42
N ALA A 71 -16.01 10.26 2.79
CA ALA A 71 -15.08 11.04 1.96
C ALA A 71 -14.80 10.34 0.62
N LEU A 72 -14.52 9.03 0.64
CA LEU A 72 -14.23 8.24 -0.56
C LEU A 72 -15.45 8.08 -1.46
N GLU A 73 -16.63 7.88 -0.91
CA GLU A 73 -17.89 7.81 -1.69
C GLU A 73 -18.24 9.16 -2.33
N HIS A 74 -18.02 10.29 -1.63
CA HIS A 74 -18.16 11.62 -2.23
C HIS A 74 -17.13 11.85 -3.36
N PHE A 75 -15.89 11.40 -3.18
CA PHE A 75 -14.88 11.44 -4.24
C PHE A 75 -15.33 10.62 -5.46
N ALA A 76 -15.76 9.39 -5.24
CA ALA A 76 -16.24 8.51 -6.33
C ALA A 76 -17.43 9.11 -7.07
N LEU A 77 -18.41 9.66 -6.33
CA LEU A 77 -19.58 10.35 -6.90
C LEU A 77 -19.15 11.57 -7.73
N ARG A 78 -18.23 12.39 -7.21
CA ARG A 78 -17.75 13.62 -7.89
C ARG A 78 -17.13 13.34 -9.24
N PHE A 79 -16.43 12.19 -9.38
CA PHE A 79 -15.74 11.80 -10.60
C PHE A 79 -16.46 10.72 -11.42
N GLY A 80 -17.66 10.29 -11.00
CA GLY A 80 -18.45 9.30 -11.72
C GLY A 80 -17.77 7.93 -11.80
N LEU A 81 -17.03 7.53 -10.77
CA LEU A 81 -16.32 6.26 -10.73
C LEU A 81 -17.29 5.09 -10.60
N ARG A 82 -17.00 3.94 -11.24
CA ARG A 82 -17.78 2.73 -11.02
C ARG A 82 -17.46 2.06 -9.69
N ALA A 83 -16.19 2.09 -9.26
CA ALA A 83 -15.81 1.77 -7.89
C ALA A 83 -16.28 2.91 -6.97
N ARG A 84 -17.44 2.74 -6.33
CA ARG A 84 -18.18 3.82 -5.66
C ARG A 84 -18.61 3.52 -4.23
N GLU A 85 -18.45 2.29 -3.76
CA GLU A 85 -18.64 1.94 -2.37
C GLU A 85 -17.31 1.78 -1.66
N ALA A 86 -17.22 2.24 -0.41
CA ALA A 86 -16.00 2.21 0.38
C ALA A 86 -16.12 1.32 1.62
N LEU A 87 -15.00 0.68 1.97
CA LEU A 87 -14.84 -0.16 3.14
C LEU A 87 -13.55 0.21 3.86
N ILE A 88 -13.57 0.31 5.17
CA ILE A 88 -12.36 0.42 6.01
C ILE A 88 -12.27 -0.77 6.97
N GLY A 89 -11.06 -0.97 7.52
CA GLY A 89 -10.82 -1.89 8.62
C GLY A 89 -10.87 -1.18 9.96
N PHE A 90 -9.79 -1.31 10.72
CA PHE A 90 -9.63 -0.65 12.00
C PHE A 90 -9.18 0.80 11.80
N ALA A 91 -9.91 1.75 12.40
CA ALA A 91 -9.47 3.14 12.46
C ALA A 91 -8.16 3.28 13.27
N ASN A 92 -7.38 4.30 12.98
CA ASN A 92 -6.11 4.56 13.64
C ASN A 92 -5.89 6.06 13.90
N ASP A 93 -4.94 6.39 14.77
CA ASP A 93 -4.65 7.76 15.18
C ASP A 93 -3.69 8.51 14.23
N THR A 94 -3.32 7.91 13.09
CA THR A 94 -2.30 8.50 12.19
C THR A 94 -2.88 9.40 11.10
N GLN A 95 -4.21 9.47 10.98
CA GLN A 95 -4.94 10.17 9.90
C GLN A 95 -4.61 9.63 8.50
N GLN A 96 -4.15 8.39 8.42
CA GLN A 96 -3.80 7.68 7.19
C GLN A 96 -4.39 6.27 7.27
N GLU A 97 -5.65 6.13 6.83
CA GLU A 97 -6.35 4.86 6.87
C GLU A 97 -5.91 3.93 5.72
N ILE A 98 -6.27 2.67 5.83
CA ILE A 98 -6.27 1.74 4.70
C ILE A 98 -7.73 1.48 4.36
N ALA A 99 -8.12 1.78 3.13
CA ALA A 99 -9.49 1.64 2.68
C ALA A 99 -9.56 0.87 1.35
N LEU A 100 -10.71 0.23 1.13
CA LEU A 100 -11.06 -0.35 -0.16
C LEU A 100 -12.14 0.52 -0.79
N LEU A 101 -11.95 0.90 -2.05
CA LEU A 101 -12.99 1.45 -2.90
C LEU A 101 -13.33 0.38 -3.95
N TYR A 102 -14.61 0.02 -4.10
CA TYR A 102 -14.99 -1.09 -4.97
C TYR A 102 -16.27 -0.83 -5.75
N ASP A 103 -16.41 -1.54 -6.87
CA ASP A 103 -17.60 -1.54 -7.71
C ASP A 103 -18.61 -2.58 -7.20
N PRO A 104 -19.73 -2.16 -6.57
CA PRO A 104 -20.72 -3.07 -6.01
C PRO A 104 -21.52 -3.86 -7.07
N ASP A 105 -21.41 -3.47 -8.36
CA ASP A 105 -22.08 -4.19 -9.44
C ASP A 105 -21.25 -5.43 -9.89
N THR A 106 -19.95 -5.46 -9.54
CA THR A 106 -19.02 -6.52 -9.96
C THR A 106 -18.51 -7.37 -8.81
N VAL A 107 -18.39 -6.81 -7.60
CA VAL A 107 -17.86 -7.50 -6.43
C VAL A 107 -18.67 -7.19 -5.16
N THR A 108 -18.60 -8.10 -4.19
CA THR A 108 -19.09 -7.85 -2.82
C THR A 108 -17.89 -7.94 -1.88
N ALA A 109 -17.72 -6.93 -1.02
CA ALA A 109 -16.59 -6.83 -0.10
C ALA A 109 -17.06 -6.71 1.36
N ARG A 110 -16.34 -7.34 2.29
CA ARG A 110 -16.54 -7.14 3.73
C ARG A 110 -15.22 -7.18 4.48
N HIS A 111 -15.08 -6.35 5.50
CA HIS A 111 -13.98 -6.46 6.46
C HIS A 111 -14.10 -7.78 7.22
N ASP A 112 -13.05 -8.59 7.18
CA ASP A 112 -13.04 -9.96 7.72
C ASP A 112 -11.74 -10.26 8.48
N PRO A 113 -11.49 -9.56 9.60
CA PRO A 113 -10.25 -9.68 10.36
C PRO A 113 -10.11 -11.06 10.97
N GLN A 114 -8.99 -11.70 10.71
CA GLN A 114 -8.67 -13.03 11.22
C GLN A 114 -7.74 -12.94 12.44
N GLY A 115 -7.68 -14.01 13.26
CA GLY A 115 -6.80 -14.08 14.42
C GLY A 115 -6.55 -15.54 14.83
N THR A 116 -5.27 -15.86 15.07
CA THR A 116 -4.80 -17.10 15.67
C THR A 116 -3.81 -16.78 16.78
N ASP A 117 -3.45 -17.78 17.61
CA ASP A 117 -2.43 -17.58 18.66
C ASP A 117 -1.08 -17.18 18.07
N ASP A 118 -0.69 -17.74 16.91
CA ASP A 118 0.57 -17.46 16.23
C ASP A 118 0.54 -16.19 15.39
N ALA A 119 -0.64 -15.75 14.97
CA ALA A 119 -0.87 -14.54 14.20
C ALA A 119 -2.12 -13.83 14.74
N PRO A 120 -2.01 -13.05 15.83
CA PRO A 120 -3.14 -12.31 16.39
C PRO A 120 -3.71 -11.30 15.40
N ARG A 121 -4.92 -10.80 15.66
CA ARG A 121 -5.55 -9.77 14.85
C ARG A 121 -4.66 -8.52 14.76
N PHE A 122 -4.65 -7.87 13.62
CA PHE A 122 -3.77 -6.72 13.36
C PHE A 122 -4.09 -5.46 14.21
N ASP A 123 -5.26 -5.37 14.83
CA ASP A 123 -5.60 -4.33 15.82
C ASP A 123 -5.09 -4.66 17.24
N GLY A 124 -4.48 -5.83 17.43
CA GLY A 124 -3.87 -6.27 18.68
C GLY A 124 -2.37 -6.01 18.75
N ALA A 125 -1.69 -6.88 19.48
CA ALA A 125 -0.24 -6.87 19.63
C ALA A 125 0.35 -8.25 19.32
N PHE A 126 1.51 -8.24 18.67
CA PHE A 126 2.29 -9.43 18.36
C PHE A 126 3.57 -9.41 19.21
N ALA A 127 3.75 -10.40 20.06
CA ALA A 127 4.92 -10.52 20.92
C ALA A 127 6.09 -11.10 20.12
N MET A 128 7.16 -10.35 19.97
CA MET A 128 8.37 -10.78 19.29
C MET A 128 9.61 -10.15 19.92
N ASP A 129 10.64 -10.96 20.14
CA ASP A 129 11.97 -10.45 20.49
C ASP A 129 12.59 -9.81 19.24
N VAL A 130 12.70 -8.50 19.24
CA VAL A 130 13.26 -7.71 18.12
C VAL A 130 14.68 -7.22 18.40
N ASP A 131 15.18 -7.44 19.63
CA ASP A 131 16.57 -7.20 20.01
C ASP A 131 17.11 -8.40 20.82
N ILE A 132 18.25 -8.27 21.47
CA ILE A 132 18.95 -9.37 22.12
C ILE A 132 18.76 -9.36 23.66
N ASP A 133 17.72 -8.69 24.17
CA ASP A 133 17.55 -8.53 25.61
C ASP A 133 16.73 -9.63 26.30
N ALA A 134 16.32 -10.65 25.54
CA ALA A 134 15.57 -11.83 25.95
C ALA A 134 14.12 -11.58 26.46
N HIS A 135 13.56 -10.41 26.19
CA HIS A 135 12.17 -10.09 26.48
C HIS A 135 11.41 -9.76 25.20
N PRO A 136 10.27 -10.45 24.90
CA PRO A 136 9.46 -10.11 23.72
C PRO A 136 8.86 -8.70 23.83
N ASP A 137 9.11 -7.89 22.81
CA ASP A 137 8.46 -6.58 22.66
C ASP A 137 7.05 -6.73 22.08
N PRO A 138 6.07 -5.94 22.55
CA PRO A 138 4.77 -5.86 21.92
C PRO A 138 4.87 -5.06 20.62
N ILE A 139 4.81 -5.74 19.49
CA ILE A 139 4.73 -5.12 18.17
C ILE A 139 3.29 -4.77 17.87
N VAL A 140 3.03 -3.53 17.49
CA VAL A 140 1.72 -3.04 17.07
C VAL A 140 1.79 -2.42 15.69
N TRP A 141 0.70 -2.49 14.95
CA TRP A 141 0.51 -1.72 13.73
C TRP A 141 -0.07 -0.35 14.08
N SER A 142 0.62 0.72 13.75
CA SER A 142 0.05 2.07 13.81
C SER A 142 -1.04 2.29 12.76
N LYS A 143 -0.99 1.50 11.69
CA LYS A 143 -1.96 1.42 10.61
C LYS A 143 -2.27 -0.06 10.40
N PRO A 144 -3.26 -0.62 11.11
CA PRO A 144 -3.56 -2.06 11.02
C PRO A 144 -3.93 -2.46 9.59
N PRO A 145 -3.33 -3.54 9.05
CA PRO A 145 -3.70 -4.07 7.74
C PRO A 145 -5.20 -4.31 7.60
N LEU A 146 -5.73 -4.00 6.42
CA LEU A 146 -7.13 -4.21 6.08
C LEU A 146 -7.30 -5.61 5.48
N GLU A 147 -7.97 -6.51 6.22
CA GLU A 147 -8.32 -7.85 5.75
C GLU A 147 -9.72 -7.85 5.15
N VAL A 148 -9.85 -8.25 3.90
CA VAL A 148 -11.12 -8.25 3.15
C VAL A 148 -11.44 -9.64 2.62
N ALA A 149 -12.67 -10.10 2.85
CA ALA A 149 -13.28 -11.16 2.06
C ALA A 149 -14.00 -10.52 0.87
N LEU A 150 -13.60 -10.92 -0.33
CA LEU A 150 -14.11 -10.40 -1.59
C LEU A 150 -14.78 -11.55 -2.37
N GLU A 151 -16.02 -11.35 -2.78
CA GLU A 151 -16.72 -12.26 -3.68
C GLU A 151 -16.70 -11.66 -5.09
N THR A 152 -16.27 -12.46 -6.06
CA THR A 152 -16.18 -12.05 -7.47
C THR A 152 -16.84 -13.11 -8.38
N ALA A 153 -17.06 -12.75 -9.62
CA ALA A 153 -17.54 -13.72 -10.64
C ALA A 153 -16.58 -14.92 -10.83
N MET A 154 -15.31 -14.77 -10.45
CA MET A 154 -14.29 -15.83 -10.52
C MET A 154 -14.18 -16.67 -9.25
N GLY A 155 -15.01 -16.40 -8.25
CA GLY A 155 -14.99 -17.02 -6.94
C GLY A 155 -14.45 -16.10 -5.84
N PRO A 156 -14.35 -16.63 -4.60
CA PRO A 156 -13.89 -15.87 -3.44
C PRO A 156 -12.39 -15.56 -3.54
N LEU A 157 -12.03 -14.35 -3.08
CA LEU A 157 -10.66 -13.90 -2.90
C LEU A 157 -10.48 -13.36 -1.49
N ARG A 158 -9.26 -13.43 -0.97
CA ARG A 158 -8.82 -12.75 0.25
C ARG A 158 -7.87 -11.63 -0.13
N LEU A 159 -8.12 -10.40 0.39
CA LEU A 159 -7.20 -9.28 0.23
C LEU A 159 -6.63 -8.89 1.60
N ILE A 160 -5.34 -8.55 1.64
CA ILE A 160 -4.72 -7.91 2.80
C ILE A 160 -4.05 -6.62 2.31
N GLY A 161 -4.66 -5.47 2.65
CA GLY A 161 -4.09 -4.15 2.38
C GLY A 161 -3.06 -3.77 3.44
N VAL A 162 -1.87 -3.34 3.03
CA VAL A 162 -0.72 -3.14 3.91
C VAL A 162 -0.17 -1.73 3.77
N HIS A 163 0.11 -1.08 4.92
CA HIS A 163 0.95 0.11 5.01
C HIS A 163 1.98 -0.11 6.12
N ALA A 164 3.13 -0.66 5.77
CA ALA A 164 4.16 -1.01 6.73
C ALA A 164 4.89 0.21 7.27
N LYS A 165 5.58 0.06 8.40
CA LYS A 165 6.31 1.14 9.05
C LYS A 165 7.39 1.71 8.13
N SER A 166 7.35 3.02 7.87
CA SER A 166 8.42 3.73 7.17
C SER A 166 9.72 3.70 7.98
N LYS A 167 10.84 3.53 7.28
CA LYS A 167 12.20 3.56 7.85
C LYS A 167 12.74 4.97 8.03
N ALA A 168 12.08 5.97 7.45
CA ALA A 168 12.54 7.36 7.48
C ALA A 168 12.71 7.88 8.92
N PRO A 169 13.83 8.57 9.22
CA PRO A 169 14.16 9.06 10.55
C PRO A 169 13.47 10.40 10.85
N HIS A 170 12.13 10.44 10.79
CA HIS A 170 11.38 11.66 11.06
C HIS A 170 11.69 12.22 12.46
N GLY A 171 11.90 13.52 12.54
CA GLY A 171 12.17 14.23 13.79
C GLY A 171 13.59 14.10 14.32
N ALA A 172 14.53 13.47 13.60
CA ALA A 172 15.93 13.41 13.98
C ALA A 172 16.58 14.81 14.00
N ARG A 173 17.36 15.09 15.03
CA ARG A 173 18.07 16.37 15.24
C ARG A 173 19.48 16.36 14.67
N ASP A 174 20.07 15.18 14.56
CA ASP A 174 21.41 14.98 14.02
C ASP A 174 21.52 13.59 13.34
N GLU A 175 22.67 13.34 12.71
CA GLU A 175 22.93 12.13 11.94
C GLU A 175 22.95 10.86 12.83
N ALA A 176 23.47 10.93 14.04
CA ALA A 176 23.51 9.81 14.97
C ALA A 176 22.10 9.43 15.43
N GLU A 177 21.27 10.42 15.73
CA GLU A 177 19.85 10.20 16.05
C GLU A 177 19.09 9.66 14.83
N ALA A 178 19.35 10.16 13.64
CA ALA A 178 18.77 9.66 12.39
C ALA A 178 19.08 8.17 12.19
N THR A 179 20.34 7.78 12.34
CA THR A 179 20.78 6.38 12.25
C THR A 179 20.06 5.50 13.27
N ARG A 180 20.01 5.92 14.54
CA ARG A 180 19.34 5.17 15.60
C ARG A 180 17.84 4.97 15.31
N ILE A 181 17.15 6.04 14.92
CA ILE A 181 15.71 5.99 14.58
C ILE A 181 15.47 5.09 13.37
N SER A 182 16.29 5.18 12.32
CA SER A 182 16.18 4.34 11.14
C SER A 182 16.31 2.85 11.49
N ILE A 183 17.29 2.47 12.32
CA ILE A 183 17.48 1.09 12.78
C ILE A 183 16.27 0.62 13.61
N GLN A 184 15.76 1.44 14.53
CA GLN A 184 14.56 1.09 15.31
C GLN A 184 13.32 0.93 14.43
N ASN A 185 13.10 1.85 13.47
CA ASN A 185 12.00 1.75 12.51
C ASN A 185 12.13 0.49 11.66
N ARG A 186 13.35 0.15 11.24
CA ARG A 186 13.62 -1.08 10.47
C ARG A 186 13.25 -2.34 11.26
N ARG A 187 13.63 -2.43 12.53
CA ARG A 187 13.27 -3.56 13.41
C ARG A 187 11.75 -3.73 13.50
N LYS A 188 11.02 -2.62 13.75
CA LYS A 188 9.54 -2.64 13.80
C LYS A 188 8.93 -3.08 12.48
N GLN A 189 9.44 -2.58 11.35
CA GLN A 189 8.97 -2.95 10.02
C GLN A 189 9.15 -4.46 9.77
N LEU A 190 10.33 -5.00 10.07
CA LEU A 190 10.61 -6.43 9.90
C LEU A 190 9.70 -7.29 10.79
N ALA A 191 9.48 -6.89 12.05
CA ALA A 191 8.55 -7.57 12.94
C ALA A 191 7.11 -7.55 12.43
N GLN A 192 6.66 -6.40 11.87
CA GLN A 192 5.37 -6.31 11.18
C GLN A 192 5.30 -7.26 9.98
N CYS A 193 6.34 -7.33 9.16
CA CYS A 193 6.40 -8.24 8.02
C CYS A 193 6.40 -9.73 8.44
N ILE A 194 7.04 -10.07 9.56
CA ILE A 194 6.99 -11.42 10.13
C ILE A 194 5.56 -11.76 10.61
N TRP A 195 4.91 -10.84 11.32
CA TRP A 195 3.51 -11.01 11.71
C TRP A 195 2.59 -11.20 10.50
N LEU A 196 2.74 -10.32 9.49
CA LEU A 196 2.01 -10.45 8.23
C LEU A 196 2.27 -11.80 7.55
N ARG A 197 3.53 -12.25 7.49
CA ARG A 197 3.87 -13.56 6.90
C ARG A 197 3.19 -14.72 7.61
N ARG A 198 3.07 -14.71 8.93
CA ARG A 198 2.34 -15.74 9.68
C ARG A 198 0.86 -15.75 9.31
N ARG A 199 0.23 -14.57 9.17
CA ARG A 199 -1.15 -14.45 8.67
C ARG A 199 -1.28 -14.99 7.25
N VAL A 200 -0.36 -14.63 6.36
CA VAL A 200 -0.29 -15.14 4.99
C VAL A 200 -0.18 -16.67 4.98
N ALA A 201 0.68 -17.26 5.81
CA ALA A 201 0.84 -18.71 5.90
C ALA A 201 -0.47 -19.40 6.29
N THR A 202 -1.23 -18.87 7.25
CA THR A 202 -2.54 -19.37 7.65
C THR A 202 -3.51 -19.46 6.46
N HIS A 203 -3.59 -18.41 5.64
CA HIS A 203 -4.44 -18.41 4.45
C HIS A 203 -3.96 -19.39 3.38
N LEU A 204 -2.65 -19.45 3.14
CA LEU A 204 -2.08 -20.35 2.14
C LEU A 204 -2.25 -21.83 2.52
N GLU A 205 -2.11 -22.15 3.82
CA GLU A 205 -2.36 -23.51 4.35
C GLU A 205 -3.84 -23.89 4.28
N ALA A 206 -4.74 -22.92 4.43
CA ALA A 206 -6.18 -23.11 4.21
C ALA A 206 -6.55 -23.27 2.72
N GLY A 207 -5.63 -22.97 1.80
CA GLY A 207 -5.87 -23.01 0.36
C GLY A 207 -6.63 -21.80 -0.18
N ASP A 208 -6.63 -20.69 0.55
CA ASP A 208 -7.29 -19.46 0.13
C ASP A 208 -6.59 -18.82 -1.08
N ASP A 209 -7.37 -18.30 -2.01
CA ASP A 209 -6.90 -17.40 -3.04
C ASP A 209 -6.64 -16.02 -2.44
N LEU A 210 -5.36 -15.73 -2.18
CA LEU A 210 -4.92 -14.56 -1.42
C LEU A 210 -4.16 -13.56 -2.29
N ILE A 211 -4.44 -12.27 -2.07
CA ILE A 211 -3.68 -11.13 -2.63
C ILE A 211 -3.26 -10.23 -1.46
N VAL A 212 -1.96 -9.99 -1.32
CA VAL A 212 -1.39 -9.03 -0.36
C VAL A 212 -0.88 -7.84 -1.14
N LEU A 213 -1.41 -6.63 -0.86
CA LEU A 213 -1.13 -5.46 -1.67
C LEU A 213 -1.00 -4.19 -0.82
N GLY A 214 -0.24 -3.22 -1.30
CA GLY A 214 -0.07 -1.93 -0.64
C GLY A 214 1.38 -1.47 -0.56
N ASP A 215 1.61 -0.48 0.30
CA ASP A 215 2.91 0.13 0.55
C ASP A 215 3.65 -0.59 1.69
N PHE A 216 4.71 -1.30 1.32
CA PHE A 216 5.58 -1.98 2.29
C PHE A 216 6.65 -1.05 2.87
N ASN A 217 6.82 0.16 2.35
CA ASN A 217 7.90 1.07 2.72
C ASN A 217 9.29 0.40 2.69
N ASP A 218 9.42 -0.67 1.89
CA ASP A 218 10.60 -1.51 1.82
C ASP A 218 10.76 -2.14 0.44
N GLY A 219 11.99 -2.54 0.14
CA GLY A 219 12.33 -3.28 -1.06
C GLY A 219 13.77 -3.75 -1.01
N PRO A 220 14.14 -4.77 -1.79
CA PRO A 220 15.49 -5.32 -1.81
C PRO A 220 16.53 -4.27 -2.22
N GLY A 221 17.56 -4.08 -1.38
CA GLY A 221 18.68 -3.17 -1.67
C GLY A 221 18.39 -1.68 -1.48
N LEU A 222 17.27 -1.30 -0.86
CA LEU A 222 16.87 0.11 -0.68
C LEU A 222 17.68 0.86 0.37
N ASP A 223 18.23 0.17 1.38
CA ASP A 223 19.00 0.82 2.44
C ASP A 223 20.22 0.01 2.89
N GLU A 224 21.19 0.73 3.46
CA GLU A 224 22.43 0.15 3.94
C GLU A 224 22.27 -0.78 5.16
N TYR A 225 21.16 -0.64 5.91
CA TYR A 225 20.88 -1.43 7.10
C TYR A 225 20.26 -2.80 6.79
N GLU A 226 19.80 -3.03 5.56
CA GLU A 226 19.27 -4.33 5.13
C GLU A 226 20.27 -5.46 5.40
N LYS A 227 21.56 -5.20 5.19
CA LYS A 227 22.65 -6.16 5.44
C LYS A 227 22.78 -6.59 6.90
N LEU A 228 22.34 -5.74 7.85
CA LEU A 228 22.35 -6.07 9.28
C LEU A 228 21.30 -7.12 9.65
N PHE A 229 20.22 -7.23 8.86
CA PHE A 229 19.07 -8.09 9.11
C PHE A 229 18.99 -9.27 8.13
N GLY A 230 19.84 -9.29 7.11
CA GLY A 230 20.00 -10.38 6.15
C GLY A 230 18.98 -10.42 5.02
N ARG A 231 17.78 -9.81 5.20
CA ARG A 231 16.74 -9.75 4.16
C ARG A 231 15.78 -8.56 4.38
N SER A 232 15.06 -8.17 3.33
CA SER A 232 14.03 -7.13 3.38
C SER A 232 12.71 -7.68 3.94
N GLY A 233 11.82 -6.77 4.35
CA GLY A 233 10.45 -7.12 4.75
C GLY A 233 9.65 -7.74 3.60
N VAL A 234 9.91 -7.30 2.38
CA VAL A 234 9.30 -7.87 1.16
C VAL A 234 9.68 -9.34 0.97
N GLU A 235 10.97 -9.70 1.13
CA GLU A 235 11.42 -11.09 1.07
C GLU A 235 10.79 -11.96 2.15
N ILE A 236 10.60 -11.42 3.36
CA ILE A 236 9.91 -12.11 4.45
C ILE A 236 8.47 -12.44 4.05
N VAL A 237 7.72 -11.47 3.53
CA VAL A 237 6.31 -11.66 3.19
C VAL A 237 6.14 -12.56 1.96
N LEU A 238 7.01 -12.46 0.95
CA LEU A 238 7.04 -13.42 -0.16
C LEU A 238 7.25 -14.84 0.31
N GLY A 239 8.05 -15.07 1.36
CA GLY A 239 8.26 -16.37 1.98
C GLY A 239 9.03 -17.36 1.11
N GLU A 240 9.89 -16.89 0.22
CA GLU A 240 10.74 -17.78 -0.59
C GLU A 240 11.67 -18.61 0.30
N GLY A 241 11.60 -19.93 0.17
CA GLY A 241 12.35 -20.88 1.00
C GLY A 241 11.69 -21.19 2.35
N GLU A 242 10.54 -20.61 2.68
CA GLU A 242 9.82 -20.80 3.94
C GLU A 242 8.32 -21.12 3.69
N GLY A 243 8.00 -22.37 3.43
CA GLY A 243 6.62 -22.82 3.16
C GLY A 243 6.13 -22.45 1.76
N ILE A 244 4.83 -22.18 1.64
CA ILE A 244 4.19 -21.80 0.35
C ILE A 244 4.51 -20.32 0.07
N PRO A 245 5.21 -19.97 -1.04
CA PRO A 245 5.54 -18.59 -1.35
C PRO A 245 4.38 -17.84 -2.01
N LEU A 246 4.38 -16.51 -1.86
CA LEU A 246 3.65 -15.60 -2.72
C LEU A 246 4.48 -15.28 -3.98
N PHE A 247 3.81 -14.73 -4.99
CA PHE A 247 4.44 -14.31 -6.24
C PHE A 247 4.14 -12.83 -6.53
N ASP A 248 5.20 -12.06 -6.86
CA ASP A 248 5.14 -10.72 -7.42
C ASP A 248 6.31 -10.56 -8.42
N PRO A 249 6.05 -10.24 -9.70
CA PRO A 249 7.09 -10.18 -10.72
C PRO A 249 8.06 -9.01 -10.51
N HIS A 250 7.60 -7.89 -9.98
CA HIS A 250 8.43 -6.71 -9.75
C HIS A 250 9.38 -6.92 -8.58
N ALA A 251 8.90 -7.54 -7.48
CA ALA A 251 9.75 -7.95 -6.36
C ALA A 251 10.82 -8.94 -6.82
N ARG A 252 10.46 -9.93 -7.64
CA ARG A 252 11.43 -10.89 -8.21
C ARG A 252 12.45 -10.23 -9.12
N MET A 253 12.06 -9.25 -9.93
CA MET A 253 13.00 -8.46 -10.74
C MET A 253 13.99 -7.71 -9.86
N ALA A 254 13.53 -7.07 -8.78
CA ALA A 254 14.38 -6.36 -7.83
C ALA A 254 15.37 -7.30 -7.11
N LEU A 255 14.90 -8.47 -6.68
CA LEU A 255 15.74 -9.51 -6.05
C LEU A 255 16.75 -10.14 -7.00
N GLY A 256 16.43 -10.25 -8.29
CA GLY A 256 17.22 -10.96 -9.29
C GLY A 256 18.56 -10.32 -9.64
N ARG A 257 18.90 -9.14 -9.14
CA ARG A 257 20.18 -8.40 -9.31
C ARG A 257 20.73 -8.40 -10.74
N ARG A 258 19.90 -8.46 -11.75
CA ARG A 258 20.36 -8.43 -13.15
C ARG A 258 20.50 -6.99 -13.63
N ILE A 259 21.43 -6.77 -14.54
CA ILE A 259 21.70 -5.48 -15.18
C ILE A 259 20.42 -4.98 -15.86
N GLY A 260 19.78 -3.99 -15.27
CA GLY A 260 18.55 -3.37 -15.76
C GLY A 260 18.05 -2.32 -14.77
N ALA A 261 17.20 -1.41 -15.22
CA ALA A 261 16.51 -0.50 -14.32
C ALA A 261 15.54 -1.31 -13.45
N ALA A 262 15.64 -1.16 -12.11
CA ALA A 262 14.66 -1.74 -11.22
C ALA A 262 13.30 -1.04 -11.44
N PRO A 263 12.16 -1.77 -11.41
CA PRO A 263 10.85 -1.13 -11.44
C PRO A 263 10.71 -0.21 -10.23
N THR A 264 9.97 0.89 -10.37
CA THR A 264 9.74 1.84 -9.29
C THR A 264 8.27 2.20 -9.21
N THR A 265 7.74 2.34 -7.99
CA THR A 265 6.36 2.75 -7.71
C THR A 265 6.29 4.09 -7.01
N ALA A 266 7.41 4.64 -6.55
CA ALA A 266 7.45 5.89 -5.80
C ALA A 266 8.58 6.80 -6.30
N ARG A 267 8.34 8.14 -6.21
CA ARG A 267 9.25 9.17 -6.67
C ARG A 267 9.26 10.37 -5.73
N PHE A 268 10.19 10.35 -4.77
CA PHE A 268 10.29 11.37 -3.73
C PHE A 268 11.20 12.53 -4.11
N LYS A 269 10.73 13.76 -3.88
CA LYS A 269 11.60 14.93 -3.98
C LYS A 269 12.54 15.02 -2.78
N ARG A 270 13.81 15.26 -3.05
CA ARG A 270 14.83 15.54 -2.04
C ARG A 270 15.40 16.94 -2.23
N LYS A 271 15.55 17.69 -1.13
CA LYS A 271 16.08 19.06 -1.19
C LYS A 271 17.52 19.06 -1.72
N GLY A 272 17.77 19.76 -2.84
CA GLY A 272 19.10 19.88 -3.43
C GLY A 272 19.68 18.60 -4.04
N GLN A 273 18.87 17.54 -4.22
CA GLN A 273 19.30 16.27 -4.80
C GLN A 273 18.32 15.82 -5.90
N PRO A 274 18.71 14.90 -6.78
CA PRO A 274 17.79 14.22 -7.68
C PRO A 274 16.63 13.56 -6.94
N PHE A 275 15.51 13.34 -7.64
CA PHE A 275 14.43 12.54 -7.09
C PHE A 275 14.92 11.14 -6.70
N LEU A 276 14.48 10.67 -5.54
CA LEU A 276 14.64 9.27 -5.16
C LEU A 276 13.51 8.47 -5.80
N GLN A 277 13.85 7.43 -6.52
CA GLN A 277 12.88 6.47 -7.03
C GLN A 277 13.05 5.14 -6.29
N ALA A 278 11.94 4.51 -5.94
CA ALA A 278 11.94 3.28 -5.16
C ALA A 278 10.77 2.38 -5.56
N LEU A 279 10.94 1.07 -5.42
CA LEU A 279 9.86 0.08 -5.46
C LEU A 279 9.40 -0.15 -4.03
N LEU A 280 8.21 0.35 -3.68
CA LEU A 280 7.64 0.29 -2.33
C LEU A 280 6.26 -0.38 -2.29
N ASP A 281 5.52 -0.29 -3.41
CA ASP A 281 4.17 -0.80 -3.54
C ASP A 281 4.17 -2.11 -4.33
N TYR A 282 3.48 -3.11 -3.81
CA TYR A 282 3.48 -4.47 -4.35
C TYR A 282 2.07 -5.02 -4.45
N VAL A 283 1.90 -6.02 -5.34
CA VAL A 283 0.72 -6.88 -5.41
C VAL A 283 1.19 -8.33 -5.47
N MET A 284 1.25 -8.96 -4.31
CA MET A 284 1.74 -10.33 -4.14
C MET A 284 0.56 -11.30 -4.14
N VAL A 285 0.61 -12.36 -4.91
CA VAL A 285 -0.50 -13.31 -5.06
C VAL A 285 -0.14 -14.72 -4.62
N SER A 286 -1.14 -15.46 -4.12
CA SER A 286 -1.02 -16.89 -3.83
C SER A 286 -0.83 -17.74 -5.09
N PRO A 287 -0.34 -19.00 -4.98
CA PRO A 287 -0.20 -19.89 -6.13
C PRO A 287 -1.51 -20.11 -6.89
N GLY A 288 -2.65 -20.18 -6.20
CA GLY A 288 -3.97 -20.34 -6.84
C GLY A 288 -4.34 -19.17 -7.73
N VAL A 289 -4.10 -17.93 -7.25
CA VAL A 289 -4.29 -16.72 -8.05
C VAL A 289 -3.26 -16.64 -9.18
N HIS A 290 -1.99 -16.98 -8.92
CA HIS A 290 -0.92 -16.97 -9.93
C HIS A 290 -1.20 -17.95 -11.08
N ALA A 291 -1.82 -19.10 -10.81
CA ALA A 291 -2.18 -20.08 -11.82
C ALA A 291 -3.24 -19.59 -12.83
N ARG A 292 -3.90 -18.45 -12.58
CA ARG A 292 -4.87 -17.82 -13.48
C ARG A 292 -4.21 -16.85 -14.47
N ASP A 293 -2.87 -16.86 -14.58
CA ASP A 293 -2.09 -16.00 -15.50
C ASP A 293 -2.37 -14.50 -15.33
N PRO A 294 -2.32 -13.96 -14.10
CA PRO A 294 -2.59 -12.54 -13.84
C PRO A 294 -1.55 -11.64 -14.53
N GLN A 295 -1.97 -10.42 -14.87
CA GLN A 295 -1.11 -9.43 -15.50
C GLN A 295 -0.88 -8.25 -14.55
N TRP A 296 0.40 -7.87 -14.35
CA TRP A 296 0.79 -6.75 -13.51
C TRP A 296 1.22 -5.54 -14.33
N GLN A 297 0.84 -4.35 -13.87
CA GLN A 297 1.28 -3.07 -14.45
C GLN A 297 1.60 -2.09 -13.32
N ILE A 298 2.74 -1.40 -13.41
CA ILE A 298 3.01 -0.19 -12.62
C ILE A 298 2.68 0.99 -13.51
N TRP A 299 1.73 1.83 -13.12
CA TRP A 299 1.34 3.01 -13.88
C TRP A 299 2.33 4.17 -13.67
N HIS A 300 3.61 3.88 -13.95
CA HIS A 300 4.67 4.87 -13.79
C HIS A 300 4.63 5.89 -14.94
N PRO A 301 4.62 7.23 -14.66
CA PRO A 301 4.41 8.28 -15.67
C PRO A 301 5.49 8.33 -16.76
N PHE A 302 6.67 7.74 -16.52
CA PHE A 302 7.80 7.76 -17.46
C PHE A 302 8.18 6.38 -18.00
N ASP A 303 7.87 5.30 -17.29
CA ASP A 303 8.32 3.95 -17.63
C ASP A 303 7.18 3.09 -18.23
N HIS A 304 5.90 3.42 -17.94
CA HIS A 304 4.75 2.74 -18.54
C HIS A 304 4.42 3.39 -19.89
N PRO A 305 4.41 2.63 -21.01
CA PRO A 305 4.27 3.20 -22.35
C PRO A 305 3.00 4.05 -22.56
N GLU A 306 1.85 3.56 -22.07
CA GLU A 306 0.57 4.26 -22.23
C GLU A 306 0.51 5.51 -21.36
N CYS A 307 0.98 5.44 -20.09
CA CYS A 307 1.04 6.59 -19.20
C CYS A 307 2.00 7.68 -19.74
N TYR A 308 3.09 7.27 -20.36
CA TYR A 308 4.05 8.19 -20.96
C TYR A 308 3.48 8.85 -22.23
N ALA A 309 2.78 8.08 -23.07
CA ALA A 309 2.23 8.55 -24.34
C ALA A 309 1.03 9.49 -24.16
N ASP A 310 0.28 9.38 -23.06
CA ASP A 310 -0.82 10.28 -22.70
C ASP A 310 -0.33 11.42 -21.79
N PRO A 311 -0.18 12.66 -22.32
CA PRO A 311 0.29 13.78 -21.51
C PRO A 311 -0.65 14.14 -20.36
N VAL A 312 -1.97 13.94 -20.54
CA VAL A 312 -2.95 14.28 -19.50
C VAL A 312 -2.86 13.30 -18.33
N LEU A 313 -2.81 12.01 -18.63
CA LEU A 313 -2.64 10.97 -17.61
C LEU A 313 -1.28 11.08 -16.90
N ARG A 314 -0.21 11.34 -17.67
CA ARG A 314 1.13 11.53 -17.10
C ARG A 314 1.18 12.67 -16.10
N GLU A 315 0.67 13.86 -16.46
CA GLU A 315 0.62 15.02 -15.55
C GLU A 315 -0.32 14.77 -14.36
N ALA A 316 -1.44 14.07 -14.57
CA ALA A 316 -2.35 13.66 -13.51
C ALA A 316 -1.66 12.76 -12.49
N LEU A 317 -0.92 11.74 -12.93
CA LEU A 317 -0.13 10.86 -12.05
C LEU A 317 0.89 11.66 -11.22
N LEU A 318 1.59 12.60 -11.84
CA LEU A 318 2.58 13.45 -11.16
C LEU A 318 1.95 14.44 -10.16
N ALA A 319 0.75 14.93 -10.43
CA ALA A 319 0.03 15.84 -9.53
C ALA A 319 -0.65 15.09 -8.37
N SER A 320 -1.02 13.84 -8.54
CA SER A 320 -1.84 13.07 -7.61
C SER A 320 -1.09 12.58 -6.38
N SER A 321 0.08 11.95 -6.56
CA SER A 321 0.84 11.34 -5.47
C SER A 321 2.32 11.22 -5.83
N ASP A 322 3.17 11.03 -4.85
CA ASP A 322 4.56 10.60 -5.02
C ASP A 322 4.69 9.08 -5.17
N HIS A 323 3.59 8.35 -5.04
CA HIS A 323 3.45 6.94 -5.43
C HIS A 323 2.63 6.82 -6.72
N PHE A 324 2.77 5.67 -7.39
CA PHE A 324 2.05 5.34 -8.63
C PHE A 324 1.26 4.05 -8.46
N PRO A 325 0.06 3.93 -9.07
CA PRO A 325 -0.75 2.74 -8.94
C PRO A 325 -0.04 1.47 -9.42
N VAL A 326 -0.22 0.38 -8.68
CA VAL A 326 0.10 -0.98 -9.15
C VAL A 326 -1.20 -1.72 -9.42
N VAL A 327 -1.34 -2.20 -10.63
CA VAL A 327 -2.56 -2.83 -11.15
C VAL A 327 -2.33 -4.31 -11.39
N LEU A 328 -3.32 -5.12 -11.03
CA LEU A 328 -3.40 -6.55 -11.30
C LEU A 328 -4.69 -6.82 -12.09
N ASP A 329 -4.54 -7.32 -13.30
CA ASP A 329 -5.66 -7.82 -14.11
C ASP A 329 -5.75 -9.35 -13.97
N LEU A 330 -6.90 -9.84 -13.51
CA LEU A 330 -7.26 -11.25 -13.43
C LEU A 330 -8.22 -11.58 -14.59
N ALA A 331 -7.85 -12.54 -15.41
CA ALA A 331 -8.62 -12.99 -16.57
C ALA A 331 -9.83 -13.84 -16.18
#